data_650b8178d82b32bdd1c6e67b3f2863f2
#
_entry.id   650b8178d82b32bdd1c6e67b3f2863f2
#
_cell.length_a   1.000
_cell.length_b   1.000
_cell.length_c   1.000
_cell.angle_alpha   90.00
_cell.angle_beta   90.00
_cell.angle_gamma   90.00
#
_symmetry.space_group_name_H-M   'P 1'
#
loop_
_entity.id
_entity.type
_entity.pdbx_description
1 polymer ?
#
loop_
_entity_poly.entity_id
_entity_poly.type
_entity_poly.pdbx_seq_one_letter_code
_entity_poly.pdbx_strand_id
1 'polypeptide(L)'
;MIGSNLSRRERAADARAIGTEGKRWIRSWINVFRCETEARIPQDEAALQRLVCEGRYSCVGQSHSYNGVQVVPGVTAMLMREGGLKTLAYDPASETVRVGASVSVRELKLFLRDGRGRGLLNSGNYMEQSVIGALATGTHGFGPRAVMADSVVELTFLDGAGRRVTLRRGDPDFAHVALSFGTIAPIIELVLETKPLEPYVSVSSMSRLSKLAELKQGAIAANWAVMPYTDPEDPVIMLHALAECDKGVEPTAHPEAKGGGGHFAKWFLKHYYNFDRFLPWFRRPMQRFIDWLDLKQSERVVTDPQDLDYLYDPKPGLKENRAPSITRGLFSTTYTGYNLAFFVPVEKAPAVVKFIIREADALRDLGFYLKGIISVRELPGTAGPVFAANARQPMAAIDLFADPRDYAWLERLQRLVMHYEPDTRPHFGKSALGPDFRAALNSDGQDHLEQLMDIYTRHFPQGNLMFSERVRAMLDVGQPLAGESAADAGLA
;
A
#
# COMPACT_ATOMS: atom_id res chain seq x y z
N MET A 1 -16.77 -17.06 -17.37
CA MET A 1 -16.50 -17.99 -16.24
C MET A 1 -15.23 -17.55 -15.57
N ILE A 2 -15.34 -16.79 -14.50
CA ILE A 2 -14.20 -16.23 -13.78
C ILE A 2 -13.69 -17.30 -12.81
N GLY A 3 -12.42 -17.65 -13.04
CA GLY A 3 -11.73 -18.80 -12.49
C GLY A 3 -11.67 -18.85 -10.98
N SER A 4 -12.07 -19.99 -10.57
CA SER A 4 -11.60 -20.89 -9.49
C SER A 4 -10.65 -20.31 -8.43
N ASN A 5 -11.09 -20.45 -7.22
CA ASN A 5 -10.31 -20.55 -6.00
C ASN A 5 -9.01 -21.35 -6.21
N LEU A 6 -7.93 -20.67 -6.48
CA LEU A 6 -6.61 -21.28 -6.34
C LEU A 6 -6.44 -21.71 -4.89
N SER A 7 -6.17 -22.97 -4.68
CA SER A 7 -5.91 -23.53 -3.36
C SER A 7 -4.67 -22.88 -2.73
N ARG A 8 -4.53 -22.96 -1.42
CA ARG A 8 -3.36 -22.46 -0.67
C ARG A 8 -2.04 -23.09 -1.17
N ARG A 9 -2.11 -24.33 -1.71
CA ARG A 9 -0.98 -25.03 -2.33
C ARG A 9 -0.59 -24.46 -3.68
N GLU A 10 -1.57 -24.05 -4.50
CA GLU A 10 -1.32 -23.42 -5.79
C GLU A 10 -0.73 -22.02 -5.64
N ARG A 11 -1.17 -21.24 -4.62
CA ARG A 11 -0.54 -19.95 -4.27
C ARG A 11 0.90 -20.12 -3.77
N ALA A 12 1.19 -21.17 -3.03
CA ALA A 12 2.54 -21.48 -2.56
C ALA A 12 3.43 -22.10 -3.67
N ALA A 13 2.84 -22.81 -4.62
CA ALA A 13 3.54 -23.34 -5.80
C ALA A 13 3.83 -22.22 -6.83
N ASP A 14 2.89 -21.29 -7.03
CA ASP A 14 3.11 -20.09 -7.85
C ASP A 14 4.22 -19.19 -7.27
N ALA A 15 4.32 -19.08 -5.94
CA ALA A 15 5.42 -18.38 -5.28
C ALA A 15 6.78 -19.09 -5.43
N ARG A 16 6.79 -20.38 -5.75
CA ARG A 16 8.01 -21.17 -5.99
C ARG A 16 8.44 -21.26 -7.45
N ALA A 17 7.59 -20.85 -8.39
CA ALA A 17 7.94 -20.72 -9.81
C ALA A 17 8.79 -19.48 -10.13
N ILE A 18 9.31 -18.82 -9.10
CA ILE A 18 10.22 -17.69 -9.14
C ILE A 18 11.62 -18.24 -9.44
N GLY A 19 12.11 -18.09 -10.66
CA GLY A 19 13.49 -18.51 -10.95
C GLY A 19 13.86 -18.74 -12.42
N THR A 20 12.91 -18.76 -13.36
CA THR A 20 13.22 -18.96 -14.79
C THR A 20 12.71 -17.79 -15.63
N GLU A 21 13.55 -17.30 -16.54
CA GLU A 21 13.14 -16.40 -17.62
C GLU A 21 12.16 -17.12 -18.56
N GLY A 22 11.35 -16.36 -19.30
CA GLY A 22 10.38 -16.88 -20.24
C GLY A 22 8.96 -16.37 -20.00
N LYS A 23 7.96 -16.98 -20.62
CA LYS A 23 6.56 -16.59 -20.47
C LYS A 23 6.06 -16.77 -19.05
N ARG A 24 5.55 -15.69 -18.47
CA ARG A 24 4.99 -15.66 -17.10
C ARG A 24 3.71 -14.86 -17.00
N TRP A 25 2.92 -15.20 -16.00
CA TRP A 25 1.76 -14.41 -15.60
C TRP A 25 2.19 -13.28 -14.69
N ILE A 26 2.07 -12.03 -15.15
CA ILE A 26 2.15 -10.84 -14.30
C ILE A 26 0.76 -10.58 -13.75
N ARG A 27 0.64 -10.46 -12.42
CA ARG A 27 -0.65 -10.44 -11.73
C ARG A 27 -0.70 -9.30 -10.71
N SER A 28 -1.89 -8.77 -10.46
CA SER A 28 -2.16 -7.98 -9.26
C SER A 28 -2.18 -8.90 -8.04
N TRP A 29 -2.04 -8.31 -6.84
CA TRP A 29 -1.89 -9.04 -5.58
C TRP A 29 -2.89 -10.19 -5.38
N ILE A 30 -4.16 -9.95 -5.69
CA ILE A 30 -5.23 -10.96 -5.56
C ILE A 30 -5.70 -11.52 -6.91
N ASN A 31 -4.89 -11.33 -7.95
CA ASN A 31 -5.13 -11.91 -9.28
C ASN A 31 -6.43 -11.46 -9.97
N VAL A 32 -6.91 -10.23 -9.69
CA VAL A 32 -8.03 -9.62 -10.43
C VAL A 32 -7.57 -9.19 -11.82
N PHE A 33 -6.40 -8.55 -11.90
CA PHE A 33 -5.78 -8.14 -13.15
C PHE A 33 -4.58 -9.03 -13.43
N ARG A 34 -4.45 -9.51 -14.66
CA ARG A 34 -3.33 -10.38 -15.07
C ARG A 34 -3.10 -10.35 -16.58
N CYS A 35 -1.86 -10.54 -16.98
CA CYS A 35 -1.49 -10.84 -18.37
C CYS A 35 -0.37 -11.88 -18.41
N GLU A 36 -0.30 -12.65 -19.47
CA GLU A 36 0.87 -13.48 -19.75
C GLU A 36 1.81 -12.70 -20.66
N THR A 37 3.09 -12.63 -20.30
CA THR A 37 4.09 -11.92 -21.08
C THR A 37 5.48 -12.52 -20.89
N GLU A 38 6.41 -12.15 -21.74
CA GLU A 38 7.82 -12.50 -21.56
C GLU A 38 8.36 -11.82 -20.30
N ALA A 39 9.05 -12.57 -19.44
CA ALA A 39 9.65 -12.06 -18.22
C ALA A 39 11.17 -12.24 -18.24
N ARG A 40 11.90 -11.22 -17.81
CA ARG A 40 13.35 -11.19 -17.68
C ARG A 40 13.74 -10.81 -16.26
N ILE A 41 14.84 -11.41 -15.77
CA ILE A 41 15.37 -11.20 -14.44
C ILE A 41 16.80 -10.65 -14.57
N PRO A 42 17.00 -9.33 -14.46
CA PRO A 42 18.33 -8.73 -14.58
C PRO A 42 19.19 -9.10 -13.37
N GLN A 43 20.29 -9.84 -13.61
CA GLN A 43 21.18 -10.28 -12.55
C GLN A 43 22.18 -9.20 -12.10
N ASP A 44 22.47 -8.25 -12.99
CA ASP A 44 23.34 -7.11 -12.74
C ASP A 44 22.88 -5.90 -13.56
N GLU A 45 23.54 -4.76 -13.35
CA GLU A 45 23.23 -3.53 -14.05
C GLU A 45 23.51 -3.63 -15.57
N ALA A 46 24.55 -4.34 -15.97
CA ALA A 46 24.88 -4.49 -17.39
C ALA A 46 23.80 -5.31 -18.12
N ALA A 47 23.26 -6.35 -17.49
CA ALA A 47 22.12 -7.10 -18.02
C ALA A 47 20.89 -6.21 -18.14
N LEU A 48 20.61 -5.38 -17.13
CA LEU A 48 19.49 -4.46 -17.15
C LEU A 48 19.64 -3.39 -18.24
N GLN A 49 20.83 -2.82 -18.42
CA GLN A 49 21.14 -1.86 -19.50
C GLN A 49 20.83 -2.45 -20.89
N ARG A 50 21.26 -3.70 -21.15
CA ARG A 50 20.92 -4.39 -22.39
C ARG A 50 19.42 -4.51 -22.58
N LEU A 51 18.69 -5.00 -21.57
CA LEU A 51 17.23 -5.17 -21.63
C LEU A 51 16.48 -3.86 -21.90
N VAL A 52 16.92 -2.74 -21.28
CA VAL A 52 16.35 -1.41 -21.54
C VAL A 52 16.49 -1.00 -23.01
N CYS A 53 17.62 -1.34 -23.65
CA CYS A 53 17.90 -1.00 -25.04
C CYS A 53 17.27 -1.96 -26.06
N GLU A 54 16.85 -3.17 -25.65
CA GLU A 54 16.38 -4.22 -26.57
C GLU A 54 14.95 -4.02 -27.08
N GLY A 55 14.13 -3.20 -26.43
CA GLY A 55 12.77 -3.00 -26.87
C GLY A 55 11.82 -2.45 -25.81
N ARG A 56 10.51 -2.70 -25.99
CA ARG A 56 9.46 -2.23 -25.09
C ARG A 56 9.41 -3.09 -23.82
N TYR A 57 9.37 -2.44 -22.66
CA TYR A 57 9.40 -3.12 -21.37
C TYR A 57 8.51 -2.42 -20.31
N SER A 58 8.23 -3.15 -19.26
CA SER A 58 7.68 -2.63 -18.00
C SER A 58 8.50 -3.12 -16.82
N CYS A 59 8.51 -2.39 -15.71
CA CYS A 59 9.21 -2.80 -14.51
C CYS A 59 8.23 -3.32 -13.46
N VAL A 60 8.53 -4.50 -12.92
CA VAL A 60 7.70 -5.18 -11.93
C VAL A 60 8.52 -5.42 -10.66
N GLY A 61 8.04 -4.90 -9.52
CA GLY A 61 8.58 -5.22 -8.20
C GLY A 61 8.10 -6.59 -7.73
N GLN A 62 7.43 -6.63 -6.58
CA GLN A 62 6.88 -7.87 -5.99
C GLN A 62 5.39 -8.09 -6.30
N SER A 63 4.82 -7.35 -7.24
CA SER A 63 3.39 -7.45 -7.64
C SER A 63 2.38 -7.29 -6.51
N HIS A 64 2.65 -6.41 -5.55
CA HIS A 64 1.75 -6.17 -4.40
C HIS A 64 0.65 -5.14 -4.68
N SER A 65 0.64 -4.47 -5.82
CA SER A 65 -0.43 -3.55 -6.20
C SER A 65 -1.72 -4.32 -6.52
N TYR A 66 -2.85 -3.80 -6.06
CA TYR A 66 -4.17 -4.41 -6.24
C TYR A 66 -4.80 -4.04 -7.58
N ASN A 67 -4.58 -2.81 -8.02
CA ASN A 67 -5.23 -2.20 -9.18
C ASN A 67 -4.62 -2.55 -10.55
N GLY A 68 -3.63 -3.44 -10.58
CA GLY A 68 -3.02 -3.87 -11.84
C GLY A 68 -2.07 -2.88 -12.49
N VAL A 69 -1.57 -1.86 -11.77
CA VAL A 69 -0.62 -0.88 -12.30
C VAL A 69 0.64 -1.51 -12.92
N GLN A 70 1.04 -2.70 -12.45
CA GLN A 70 2.16 -3.48 -12.97
C GLN A 70 1.79 -4.42 -14.14
N VAL A 71 0.52 -4.51 -14.52
CA VAL A 71 0.04 -5.44 -15.55
C VAL A 71 0.04 -4.72 -16.90
N VAL A 72 1.04 -5.00 -17.73
CA VAL A 72 1.25 -4.36 -19.04
C VAL A 72 1.37 -5.45 -20.11
N PRO A 73 0.30 -5.72 -20.87
CA PRO A 73 0.33 -6.73 -21.92
C PRO A 73 1.26 -6.37 -23.07
N GLY A 74 1.79 -7.38 -23.76
CA GLY A 74 2.52 -7.21 -25.03
C GLY A 74 3.94 -6.63 -24.91
N VAL A 75 4.49 -6.53 -23.69
CA VAL A 75 5.85 -6.01 -23.45
C VAL A 75 6.63 -6.94 -22.54
N THR A 76 7.96 -6.85 -22.57
CA THR A 76 8.81 -7.62 -21.65
C THR A 76 8.68 -7.08 -20.23
N ALA A 77 8.32 -7.95 -19.27
CA ALA A 77 8.30 -7.61 -17.85
C ALA A 77 9.68 -7.82 -17.22
N MET A 78 10.29 -6.77 -16.72
CA MET A 78 11.54 -6.84 -15.95
C MET A 78 11.24 -7.07 -14.49
N LEU A 79 11.57 -8.25 -13.95
CA LEU A 79 11.29 -8.65 -12.57
C LEU A 79 12.40 -8.16 -11.64
N MET A 80 12.33 -6.90 -11.26
CA MET A 80 13.39 -6.18 -10.54
C MET A 80 13.68 -6.76 -9.15
N ARG A 81 12.66 -7.25 -8.44
CA ARG A 81 12.80 -7.81 -7.09
C ARG A 81 13.58 -9.15 -7.09
N GLU A 82 13.48 -9.92 -8.17
CA GLU A 82 14.12 -11.23 -8.30
C GLU A 82 15.58 -11.12 -8.77
N GLY A 83 16.00 -9.95 -9.24
CA GLY A 83 17.32 -9.70 -9.81
C GLY A 83 18.45 -9.64 -8.78
N GLY A 84 19.66 -9.37 -9.28
CA GLY A 84 20.90 -9.34 -8.49
C GLY A 84 21.28 -7.95 -7.92
N LEU A 85 20.47 -6.91 -8.13
CA LEU A 85 20.74 -5.55 -7.67
C LEU A 85 20.45 -5.39 -6.16
N LYS A 86 21.25 -6.03 -5.29
CA LYS A 86 21.04 -6.15 -3.83
C LYS A 86 21.99 -5.30 -2.99
N THR A 87 22.30 -4.09 -3.43
CA THR A 87 23.12 -3.17 -2.63
C THR A 87 22.44 -2.82 -1.31
N LEU A 88 23.16 -2.94 -0.19
CA LEU A 88 22.80 -2.43 1.13
C LEU A 88 24.04 -1.86 1.78
N ALA A 89 24.12 -0.53 1.93
CA ALA A 89 25.25 0.14 2.56
C ALA A 89 24.75 1.31 3.41
N TYR A 90 25.09 1.30 4.70
CA TYR A 90 24.76 2.37 5.64
C TYR A 90 25.95 3.31 5.79
N ASP A 91 25.66 4.60 5.66
CA ASP A 91 26.63 5.68 5.94
C ASP A 91 26.30 6.35 7.29
N PRO A 92 27.10 6.12 8.32
CA PRO A 92 26.87 6.73 9.63
C PRO A 92 27.10 8.23 9.67
N ALA A 93 27.86 8.80 8.73
CA ALA A 93 28.16 10.23 8.70
C ALA A 93 26.94 11.04 8.22
N SER A 94 26.24 10.55 7.23
CA SER A 94 25.01 11.16 6.71
C SER A 94 23.73 10.55 7.28
N GLU A 95 23.83 9.50 8.10
CA GLU A 95 22.71 8.72 8.64
C GLU A 95 21.76 8.18 7.55
N THR A 96 22.32 7.84 6.39
CA THR A 96 21.56 7.35 5.24
C THR A 96 21.88 5.90 4.92
N VAL A 97 20.99 5.26 4.17
CA VAL A 97 21.19 3.91 3.64
C VAL A 97 21.02 3.88 2.13
N ARG A 98 21.97 3.29 1.44
CA ARG A 98 21.95 3.01 -0.01
C ARG A 98 21.32 1.64 -0.24
N VAL A 99 20.34 1.58 -1.14
CA VAL A 99 19.48 0.41 -1.33
C VAL A 99 19.33 0.11 -2.81
N GLY A 100 19.69 -1.10 -3.24
CA GLY A 100 19.51 -1.57 -4.62
C GLY A 100 18.10 -2.06 -4.93
N ALA A 101 17.79 -2.16 -6.22
CA ALA A 101 16.45 -2.45 -6.74
C ALA A 101 15.84 -3.79 -6.27
N SER A 102 16.67 -4.77 -5.99
CA SER A 102 16.23 -6.13 -5.63
C SER A 102 16.06 -6.35 -4.12
N VAL A 103 16.20 -5.30 -3.31
CA VAL A 103 16.07 -5.36 -1.84
C VAL A 103 14.60 -5.25 -1.42
N SER A 104 14.18 -6.10 -0.49
CA SER A 104 12.86 -6.00 0.16
C SER A 104 12.88 -5.05 1.36
N VAL A 105 11.69 -4.58 1.73
CA VAL A 105 11.51 -3.79 2.97
C VAL A 105 11.99 -4.58 4.19
N ARG A 106 11.76 -5.91 4.22
CA ARG A 106 12.25 -6.79 5.29
C ARG A 106 13.78 -6.80 5.38
N GLU A 107 14.46 -7.07 4.26
CA GLU A 107 15.93 -7.10 4.22
C GLU A 107 16.51 -5.76 4.69
N LEU A 108 15.92 -4.65 4.26
CA LEU A 108 16.34 -3.30 4.65
C LEU A 108 16.13 -3.03 6.15
N LYS A 109 14.93 -3.34 6.69
CA LYS A 109 14.64 -3.12 8.12
C LYS A 109 15.53 -3.97 9.02
N LEU A 110 15.76 -5.25 8.69
CA LEU A 110 16.68 -6.10 9.41
C LEU A 110 18.11 -5.56 9.37
N PHE A 111 18.58 -5.14 8.19
CA PHE A 111 19.89 -4.55 8.02
C PHE A 111 20.10 -3.28 8.85
N LEU A 112 19.10 -2.41 8.95
CA LEU A 112 19.15 -1.19 9.75
C LEU A 112 19.06 -1.46 11.25
N ARG A 113 18.21 -2.37 11.67
CA ARG A 113 18.02 -2.73 13.08
C ARG A 113 19.24 -3.45 13.66
N ASP A 114 19.71 -4.49 12.95
CA ASP A 114 20.72 -5.39 13.47
C ASP A 114 22.12 -4.74 13.45
N GLY A 115 22.60 -4.42 14.64
CA GLY A 115 23.91 -3.80 14.87
C GLY A 115 24.02 -2.31 14.55
N ARG A 116 22.93 -1.65 14.09
CA ARG A 116 22.95 -0.20 13.77
C ARG A 116 21.96 0.61 14.60
N GLY A 117 20.95 -0.04 15.21
CA GLY A 117 19.94 0.65 16.01
C GLY A 117 19.14 1.70 15.21
N ARG A 118 18.98 1.48 13.90
CA ARG A 118 18.32 2.43 12.99
C ARG A 118 17.03 1.85 12.42
N GLY A 119 16.10 2.72 12.06
CA GLY A 119 14.85 2.37 11.40
C GLY A 119 14.55 3.30 10.22
N LEU A 120 13.53 2.96 9.44
CA LEU A 120 12.99 3.81 8.39
C LEU A 120 12.14 4.92 9.00
N LEU A 121 12.07 6.08 8.36
CA LEU A 121 11.17 7.18 8.77
C LEU A 121 9.71 6.74 8.70
N ASN A 122 9.37 5.98 7.68
CA ASN A 122 8.07 5.35 7.51
C ASN A 122 8.22 4.10 6.64
N SER A 123 7.32 3.13 6.78
CA SER A 123 7.25 1.95 5.91
C SER A 123 5.83 1.39 5.91
N GLY A 124 5.46 0.63 4.89
CA GLY A 124 4.22 -0.14 4.91
C GLY A 124 4.31 -1.34 5.85
N ASN A 125 3.14 -1.93 6.14
CA ASN A 125 3.04 -3.11 7.01
C ASN A 125 3.46 -4.41 6.31
N TYR A 126 3.53 -4.42 4.98
CA TYR A 126 3.88 -5.60 4.22
C TYR A 126 5.38 -5.61 3.88
N MET A 127 6.10 -6.49 4.53
CA MET A 127 7.57 -6.51 4.54
C MET A 127 8.20 -7.12 3.29
N GLU A 128 7.47 -7.91 2.51
CA GLU A 128 7.99 -8.59 1.32
C GLU A 128 8.00 -7.71 0.05
N GLN A 129 7.45 -6.49 0.11
CA GLN A 129 7.55 -5.54 -1.00
C GLN A 129 9.01 -5.24 -1.32
N SER A 130 9.34 -5.03 -2.61
CA SER A 130 10.60 -4.37 -2.95
C SER A 130 10.56 -2.91 -2.47
N VAL A 131 11.68 -2.40 -1.95
CA VAL A 131 11.79 -1.01 -1.47
C VAL A 131 11.38 -0.02 -2.56
N ILE A 132 11.91 -0.21 -3.78
CA ILE A 132 11.60 0.66 -4.92
C ILE A 132 10.15 0.57 -5.35
N GLY A 133 9.57 -0.65 -5.40
CA GLY A 133 8.15 -0.81 -5.74
C GLY A 133 7.22 -0.20 -4.70
N ALA A 134 7.55 -0.34 -3.42
CA ALA A 134 6.81 0.29 -2.32
C ALA A 134 6.83 1.83 -2.44
N LEU A 135 8.01 2.39 -2.70
CA LEU A 135 8.19 3.81 -2.88
C LEU A 135 7.44 4.34 -4.11
N ALA A 136 7.61 3.70 -5.26
CA ALA A 136 7.00 4.12 -6.52
C ALA A 136 5.47 4.21 -6.47
N THR A 137 4.81 3.42 -5.63
CA THR A 137 3.34 3.41 -5.49
C THR A 137 2.83 4.15 -4.26
N GLY A 138 3.69 4.91 -3.56
CA GLY A 138 3.30 5.73 -2.41
C GLY A 138 2.96 4.92 -1.17
N THR A 139 3.68 3.82 -0.93
CA THR A 139 3.50 3.03 0.29
C THR A 139 3.71 3.91 1.52
N HIS A 140 2.77 3.80 2.42
CA HIS A 140 2.74 4.52 3.69
C HIS A 140 2.43 3.54 4.82
N GLY A 141 2.83 3.93 6.01
CA GLY A 141 2.53 3.19 7.21
C GLY A 141 1.68 4.01 8.18
N PHE A 142 2.02 3.86 9.43
CA PHE A 142 1.46 4.55 10.56
C PHE A 142 2.63 5.09 11.40
N GLY A 143 2.57 6.34 11.81
CA GLY A 143 3.65 6.94 12.61
C GLY A 143 3.72 8.46 12.47
N PRO A 144 4.62 9.11 13.23
CA PRO A 144 4.73 10.57 13.28
C PRO A 144 5.45 11.16 12.06
N ARG A 145 5.92 10.32 11.13
CA ARG A 145 6.60 10.74 9.91
C ARG A 145 5.73 10.46 8.69
N ALA A 146 6.07 11.13 7.64
CA ALA A 146 5.37 11.11 6.36
C ALA A 146 5.48 9.74 5.62
N VAL A 147 5.14 9.71 4.34
CA VAL A 147 5.22 8.51 3.51
C VAL A 147 6.68 8.07 3.28
N MET A 148 6.88 6.82 2.86
CA MET A 148 8.22 6.27 2.62
C MET A 148 9.02 7.08 1.59
N ALA A 149 8.35 7.64 0.59
CA ALA A 149 8.98 8.45 -0.45
C ALA A 149 9.64 9.74 0.07
N ASP A 150 9.20 10.27 1.21
CA ASP A 150 9.81 11.47 1.82
C ASP A 150 11.22 11.24 2.34
N SER A 151 11.59 10.01 2.60
CA SER A 151 12.93 9.65 3.08
C SER A 151 13.98 9.60 1.98
N VAL A 152 13.60 9.70 0.70
CA VAL A 152 14.54 9.65 -0.42
C VAL A 152 15.36 10.94 -0.49
N VAL A 153 16.68 10.81 -0.51
CA VAL A 153 17.61 11.93 -0.72
C VAL A 153 18.32 11.86 -2.07
N GLU A 154 18.46 10.66 -2.62
CA GLU A 154 19.03 10.43 -3.93
C GLU A 154 18.37 9.20 -4.56
N LEU A 155 18.14 9.23 -5.87
CA LEU A 155 17.71 8.09 -6.64
C LEU A 155 18.48 8.00 -7.95
N THR A 156 18.74 6.78 -8.41
CA THR A 156 19.39 6.52 -9.68
C THR A 156 18.53 5.58 -10.51
N PHE A 157 18.26 5.96 -11.76
CA PHE A 157 17.54 5.12 -12.73
C PHE A 157 18.32 5.01 -14.05
N LEU A 158 17.94 4.08 -14.92
CA LEU A 158 18.43 4.00 -16.29
C LEU A 158 17.47 4.71 -17.22
N ASP A 159 17.99 5.60 -18.08
CA ASP A 159 17.19 6.20 -19.16
C ASP A 159 16.95 5.21 -20.31
N GLY A 160 16.17 5.60 -21.32
CA GLY A 160 15.86 4.77 -22.48
C GLY A 160 17.05 4.34 -23.34
N ALA A 161 18.21 4.95 -23.13
CA ALA A 161 19.50 4.55 -23.76
C ALA A 161 20.38 3.69 -22.82
N GLY A 162 19.85 3.27 -21.66
CA GLY A 162 20.57 2.48 -20.66
C GLY A 162 21.63 3.28 -19.89
N ARG A 163 21.62 4.61 -19.92
CA ARG A 163 22.56 5.47 -19.18
C ARG A 163 22.04 5.73 -17.78
N ARG A 164 22.95 5.78 -16.81
CA ARG A 164 22.62 6.16 -15.44
C ARG A 164 22.25 7.64 -15.34
N VAL A 165 21.10 7.91 -14.74
CA VAL A 165 20.66 9.25 -14.36
C VAL A 165 20.47 9.27 -12.85
N THR A 166 21.18 10.17 -12.16
CA THR A 166 21.08 10.35 -10.72
C THR A 166 20.46 11.69 -10.41
N LEU A 167 19.41 11.70 -9.61
CA LEU A 167 18.73 12.89 -9.11
C LEU A 167 18.88 12.96 -7.60
N ARG A 168 19.12 14.15 -7.08
CA ARG A 168 19.23 14.45 -5.65
C ARG A 168 18.10 15.35 -5.19
N ARG A 169 17.78 15.27 -3.92
CA ARG A 169 16.85 16.22 -3.30
C ARG A 169 17.33 17.65 -3.56
N GLY A 170 16.50 18.47 -4.19
CA GLY A 170 16.82 19.81 -4.66
C GLY A 170 17.02 19.94 -6.18
N ASP A 171 17.22 18.84 -6.90
CA ASP A 171 17.22 18.88 -8.36
C ASP A 171 15.79 19.16 -8.87
N PRO A 172 15.62 19.90 -9.98
CA PRO A 172 14.30 20.32 -10.45
C PRO A 172 13.31 19.17 -10.68
N ASP A 173 13.79 18.04 -11.20
CA ASP A 173 12.95 16.88 -11.53
C ASP A 173 12.71 15.95 -10.33
N PHE A 174 13.50 16.08 -9.26
CA PHE A 174 13.49 15.13 -8.15
C PHE A 174 12.12 14.94 -7.52
N ALA A 175 11.42 16.05 -7.24
CA ALA A 175 10.13 16.01 -6.55
C ALA A 175 9.06 15.26 -7.35
N HIS A 176 9.15 15.24 -8.68
CA HIS A 176 8.24 14.50 -9.57
C HIS A 176 8.65 13.03 -9.72
N VAL A 177 9.96 12.73 -9.69
CA VAL A 177 10.48 11.38 -9.94
C VAL A 177 10.50 10.52 -8.67
N ALA A 178 10.69 11.11 -7.50
CA ALA A 178 10.79 10.39 -6.22
C ALA A 178 9.56 9.54 -5.90
N LEU A 179 8.37 9.92 -6.40
CA LEU A 179 7.16 9.10 -6.41
C LEU A 179 6.50 9.23 -7.79
N SER A 180 6.81 8.35 -8.72
CA SER A 180 6.37 8.45 -10.12
C SER A 180 5.51 7.27 -10.58
N PHE A 181 4.95 6.49 -9.66
CA PHE A 181 4.08 5.32 -9.91
C PHE A 181 4.52 4.41 -11.07
N GLY A 182 5.84 4.34 -11.29
CA GLY A 182 6.47 3.49 -12.30
C GLY A 182 6.65 4.14 -13.67
N THR A 183 6.36 5.44 -13.83
CA THR A 183 6.56 6.17 -15.09
C THR A 183 8.00 6.54 -15.36
N ILE A 184 8.86 6.52 -14.34
CA ILE A 184 10.31 6.65 -14.46
C ILE A 184 10.94 5.37 -13.90
N ALA A 185 11.34 4.49 -14.77
CA ALA A 185 11.88 3.17 -14.41
C ALA A 185 12.79 2.62 -15.53
N PRO A 186 13.77 1.76 -15.24
CA PRO A 186 13.99 1.14 -13.94
C PRO A 186 14.80 2.03 -12.99
N ILE A 187 14.30 2.22 -11.77
CA ILE A 187 15.11 2.73 -10.67
C ILE A 187 16.02 1.57 -10.22
N ILE A 188 17.32 1.81 -10.15
CA ILE A 188 18.32 0.79 -9.81
C ILE A 188 18.82 0.94 -8.37
N GLU A 189 18.77 2.14 -7.81
CA GLU A 189 19.31 2.46 -6.50
C GLU A 189 18.61 3.66 -5.87
N LEU A 190 18.49 3.64 -4.55
CA LEU A 190 17.98 4.74 -3.72
C LEU A 190 18.96 5.02 -2.58
N VAL A 191 18.99 6.25 -2.12
CA VAL A 191 19.56 6.64 -0.84
C VAL A 191 18.45 7.20 0.03
N LEU A 192 18.25 6.61 1.21
CA LEU A 192 17.17 6.93 2.13
C LEU A 192 17.71 7.47 3.45
N GLU A 193 17.09 8.49 4.00
CA GLU A 193 17.28 8.91 5.38
C GLU A 193 16.82 7.82 6.34
N THR A 194 17.51 7.71 7.46
CA THR A 194 17.14 6.79 8.55
C THR A 194 16.95 7.57 9.84
N LYS A 195 16.32 6.95 10.83
CA LYS A 195 16.17 7.51 12.18
C LYS A 195 16.69 6.53 13.23
N PRO A 196 17.06 7.00 14.43
CA PRO A 196 17.24 6.11 15.57
C PRO A 196 15.96 5.30 15.84
N LEU A 197 16.09 4.08 16.35
CA LEU A 197 14.97 3.31 16.89
C LEU A 197 14.63 3.90 18.27
N GLU A 198 13.61 4.73 18.31
CA GLU A 198 13.12 5.35 19.53
C GLU A 198 11.87 4.62 20.02
N PRO A 199 11.68 4.49 21.35
CA PRO A 199 10.48 3.89 21.89
C PRO A 199 9.28 4.84 21.77
N TYR A 200 8.10 4.25 21.55
CA TYR A 200 6.80 4.93 21.56
C TYR A 200 5.85 4.16 22.49
N VAL A 201 4.99 4.89 23.20
CA VAL A 201 3.84 4.28 23.86
C VAL A 201 2.73 4.11 22.84
N SER A 202 2.28 2.88 22.66
CA SER A 202 1.14 2.54 21.83
C SER A 202 -0.07 2.22 22.71
N VAL A 203 -1.12 3.01 22.56
CA VAL A 203 -2.40 2.81 23.24
C VAL A 203 -3.40 2.26 22.24
N SER A 204 -3.99 1.11 22.58
CA SER A 204 -5.07 0.51 21.79
C SER A 204 -6.37 0.59 22.58
N SER A 205 -7.42 1.11 21.97
CA SER A 205 -8.74 1.22 22.58
C SER A 205 -9.84 0.89 21.57
N MET A 206 -10.99 0.49 22.07
CA MET A 206 -12.19 0.29 21.32
C MET A 206 -13.27 1.24 21.83
N SER A 207 -13.90 2.00 20.98
CA SER A 207 -14.87 3.02 21.35
C SER A 207 -15.81 3.39 20.21
N ARG A 208 -16.42 4.55 20.28
CA ARG A 208 -17.28 5.14 19.26
C ARG A 208 -16.54 6.22 18.47
N LEU A 209 -16.93 6.40 17.20
CA LEU A 209 -16.35 7.43 16.35
C LEU A 209 -16.49 8.83 16.92
N SER A 210 -17.60 9.12 17.64
CA SER A 210 -17.82 10.40 18.35
C SER A 210 -16.75 10.69 19.40
N LYS A 211 -16.06 9.68 19.92
CA LYS A 211 -14.99 9.79 20.91
C LYS A 211 -13.59 9.91 20.29
N LEU A 212 -13.46 9.80 18.98
CA LEU A 212 -12.16 9.76 18.30
C LEU A 212 -11.27 10.96 18.65
N ALA A 213 -11.82 12.17 18.66
CA ALA A 213 -11.05 13.38 18.93
C ALA A 213 -10.51 13.41 20.39
N GLU A 214 -11.32 12.97 21.34
CA GLU A 214 -10.94 12.84 22.75
C GLU A 214 -9.82 11.79 22.93
N LEU A 215 -9.99 10.63 22.32
CA LEU A 215 -9.07 9.50 22.41
C LEU A 215 -7.71 9.74 21.73
N LYS A 216 -7.66 10.66 20.78
CA LYS A 216 -6.44 11.07 20.07
C LYS A 216 -5.70 12.21 20.76
N GLN A 217 -6.25 12.77 21.83
CA GLN A 217 -5.63 13.91 22.50
C GLN A 217 -4.23 13.53 23.00
N GLY A 218 -3.21 14.31 22.59
CA GLY A 218 -1.81 14.04 22.92
C GLY A 218 -1.12 12.96 22.06
N ALA A 219 -1.85 12.32 21.13
CA ALA A 219 -1.23 11.36 20.23
C ALA A 219 -0.43 12.09 19.13
N ILE A 220 0.76 11.57 18.85
CA ILE A 220 1.63 12.02 17.74
C ILE A 220 1.28 11.35 16.41
N ALA A 221 0.56 10.23 16.46
CA ALA A 221 0.02 9.54 15.30
C ALA A 221 -1.19 8.68 15.69
N ALA A 222 -2.11 8.49 14.76
CA ALA A 222 -3.31 7.69 14.97
C ALA A 222 -3.59 6.78 13.77
N ASN A 223 -3.95 5.55 14.08
CA ASN A 223 -4.51 4.57 13.15
C ASN A 223 -5.80 4.04 13.77
N TRP A 224 -6.90 4.14 13.05
CA TRP A 224 -8.18 3.66 13.54
C TRP A 224 -8.91 2.86 12.47
N ALA A 225 -9.72 1.95 12.92
CA ALA A 225 -10.48 1.09 12.05
C ALA A 225 -11.95 1.10 12.47
N VAL A 226 -12.84 1.07 11.50
CA VAL A 226 -14.29 1.14 11.73
C VAL A 226 -14.94 -0.15 11.32
N MET A 227 -15.89 -0.62 12.12
CA MET A 227 -16.75 -1.74 11.78
C MET A 227 -17.94 -1.23 10.96
N PRO A 228 -18.01 -1.49 9.63
CA PRO A 228 -18.92 -0.81 8.73
C PRO A 228 -20.40 -1.10 8.98
N TYR A 229 -20.74 -2.23 9.62
CA TYR A 229 -22.12 -2.64 9.83
C TYR A 229 -22.58 -2.52 11.28
N THR A 230 -22.05 -1.51 11.96
CA THR A 230 -22.54 -1.07 13.27
C THR A 230 -23.48 0.13 13.10
N ASP A 231 -23.60 1.01 14.08
CA ASP A 231 -24.40 2.22 13.96
C ASP A 231 -23.79 3.15 12.89
N PRO A 232 -24.46 3.48 11.78
CA PRO A 232 -23.90 4.34 10.74
C PRO A 232 -23.66 5.78 11.19
N GLU A 233 -24.35 6.26 12.22
CA GLU A 233 -24.19 7.62 12.73
C GLU A 233 -23.07 7.72 13.77
N ASP A 234 -22.84 6.66 14.52
CA ASP A 234 -21.73 6.61 15.50
C ASP A 234 -21.12 5.20 15.56
N PRO A 235 -20.41 4.78 14.50
CA PRO A 235 -19.89 3.44 14.39
C PRO A 235 -18.83 3.13 15.43
N VAL A 236 -18.68 1.85 15.76
CA VAL A 236 -17.60 1.36 16.61
C VAL A 236 -16.26 1.48 15.89
N ILE A 237 -15.28 2.02 16.60
CA ILE A 237 -13.90 2.14 16.15
C ILE A 237 -12.94 1.34 17.03
N MET A 238 -11.87 0.88 16.43
CA MET A 238 -10.67 0.40 17.09
C MET A 238 -9.57 1.41 16.82
N LEU A 239 -9.04 2.04 17.85
CA LEU A 239 -8.00 3.07 17.76
C LEU A 239 -6.66 2.48 18.21
N HIS A 240 -5.61 2.80 17.49
CA HIS A 240 -4.21 2.69 17.90
C HIS A 240 -3.61 4.09 17.85
N ALA A 241 -3.30 4.65 18.99
CA ALA A 241 -2.65 5.94 19.14
C ALA A 241 -1.20 5.76 19.60
N LEU A 242 -0.28 6.55 19.03
CA LEU A 242 1.10 6.62 19.49
C LEU A 242 1.32 7.89 20.28
N ALA A 243 2.03 7.77 21.38
CA ALA A 243 2.53 8.89 22.17
C ALA A 243 4.04 8.79 22.34
N GLU A 244 4.68 9.90 22.71
CA GLU A 244 6.08 9.89 23.08
C GLU A 244 6.30 8.98 24.28
N CYS A 245 7.48 8.39 24.36
CA CYS A 245 7.91 7.54 25.45
C CYS A 245 9.18 8.11 26.07
N ASP A 246 9.29 7.99 27.38
CA ASP A 246 10.50 8.39 28.09
C ASP A 246 11.73 7.60 27.59
N LYS A 247 12.86 8.28 27.51
CA LYS A 247 14.11 7.65 27.10
C LYS A 247 14.53 6.57 28.09
N GLY A 248 14.91 5.42 27.57
CA GLY A 248 15.39 4.28 28.37
C GLY A 248 14.29 3.31 28.83
N VAL A 249 13.05 3.52 28.43
CA VAL A 249 12.00 2.51 28.63
C VAL A 249 12.20 1.37 27.64
N GLU A 250 12.32 0.16 28.15
CA GLU A 250 12.49 -1.03 27.32
C GLU A 250 11.20 -1.37 26.56
N PRO A 251 11.31 -1.77 25.28
CA PRO A 251 10.15 -2.21 24.53
C PRO A 251 9.43 -3.36 25.22
N THR A 252 8.12 -3.30 25.24
CA THR A 252 7.28 -4.38 25.76
C THR A 252 7.59 -5.66 24.97
N ALA A 253 8.02 -6.71 25.67
CA ALA A 253 8.24 -8.01 25.04
C ALA A 253 6.98 -8.39 24.25
N HIS A 254 7.18 -8.87 23.03
CA HIS A 254 6.08 -9.43 22.25
C HIS A 254 5.40 -10.49 23.09
N PRO A 255 4.11 -10.39 23.41
CA PRO A 255 3.44 -11.47 24.08
C PRO A 255 3.63 -12.69 23.18
N GLU A 256 4.31 -13.70 23.69
CA GLU A 256 4.36 -14.98 23.00
C GLU A 256 2.93 -15.29 22.56
N ALA A 257 2.79 -15.70 21.31
CA ALA A 257 1.49 -15.95 20.70
C ALA A 257 0.78 -17.10 21.45
N LYS A 258 0.34 -16.83 22.67
CA LYS A 258 -0.59 -17.70 23.37
C LYS A 258 -1.85 -17.70 22.55
N GLY A 259 -2.13 -18.81 21.89
CA GLY A 259 -3.27 -19.01 20.99
C GLY A 259 -4.62 -18.78 21.68
N GLY A 260 -4.93 -17.52 21.97
CA GLY A 260 -6.01 -17.11 22.87
C GLY A 260 -7.32 -16.69 22.22
N GLY A 261 -7.54 -16.95 20.97
CA GLY A 261 -8.89 -16.85 20.40
C GLY A 261 -9.30 -18.23 19.92
N GLY A 262 -10.27 -18.88 20.57
CA GLY A 262 -10.75 -20.19 20.18
C GLY A 262 -11.07 -20.24 18.68
N HIS A 263 -10.96 -21.42 18.07
CA HIS A 263 -11.29 -21.67 16.65
C HIS A 263 -12.67 -21.09 16.25
N PHE A 264 -13.60 -21.02 17.20
CA PHE A 264 -14.91 -20.41 17.03
C PHE A 264 -14.85 -18.89 16.84
N ALA A 265 -14.09 -18.14 17.62
CA ALA A 265 -13.98 -16.68 17.45
C ALA A 265 -13.33 -16.34 16.11
N LYS A 266 -12.31 -17.10 15.68
CA LYS A 266 -11.66 -16.93 14.37
C LYS A 266 -12.62 -17.28 13.22
N TRP A 267 -13.35 -18.37 13.36
CA TRP A 267 -14.34 -18.79 12.39
C TRP A 267 -15.48 -17.77 12.33
N PHE A 268 -15.99 -17.31 13.47
CA PHE A 268 -17.06 -16.33 13.58
C PHE A 268 -16.66 -14.99 12.92
N LEU A 269 -15.50 -14.43 13.25
CA LEU A 269 -15.01 -13.19 12.63
C LEU A 269 -14.78 -13.35 11.13
N LYS A 270 -14.31 -14.52 10.68
CA LYS A 270 -14.15 -14.82 9.26
C LYS A 270 -15.46 -14.82 8.49
N HIS A 271 -16.54 -15.24 9.15
CA HIS A 271 -17.86 -15.40 8.54
C HIS A 271 -18.86 -14.32 8.97
N TYR A 272 -18.48 -13.40 9.85
CA TYR A 272 -19.33 -12.35 10.39
C TYR A 272 -20.09 -11.58 9.29
N TYR A 273 -19.42 -11.20 8.21
CA TYR A 273 -20.02 -10.51 7.07
C TYR A 273 -21.01 -11.39 6.31
N ASN A 274 -20.77 -12.68 6.27
CA ASN A 274 -21.72 -13.64 5.71
C ASN A 274 -22.91 -13.82 6.65
N PHE A 275 -22.71 -13.78 7.96
CA PHE A 275 -23.82 -13.85 8.92
C PHE A 275 -24.74 -12.64 8.83
N ASP A 276 -24.21 -11.44 8.72
CA ASP A 276 -25.03 -10.24 8.54
C ASP A 276 -25.82 -10.28 7.22
N ARG A 277 -25.27 -10.88 6.18
CA ARG A 277 -25.94 -11.16 4.92
C ARG A 277 -27.13 -12.11 5.07
N PHE A 278 -26.97 -13.17 5.85
CA PHE A 278 -27.99 -14.22 6.00
C PHE A 278 -28.90 -13.99 7.20
N LEU A 279 -28.46 -13.25 8.20
CA LEU A 279 -29.16 -13.02 9.47
C LEU A 279 -29.10 -11.54 9.88
N PRO A 280 -29.81 -10.64 9.16
CA PRO A 280 -29.77 -9.19 9.44
C PRO A 280 -30.19 -8.83 10.87
N TRP A 281 -31.04 -9.66 11.52
CA TRP A 281 -31.45 -9.49 12.90
C TRP A 281 -30.31 -9.71 13.92
N PHE A 282 -29.22 -10.36 13.53
CA PHE A 282 -28.07 -10.62 14.39
C PHE A 282 -27.21 -9.37 14.63
N ARG A 283 -27.39 -8.33 13.85
CA ARG A 283 -26.66 -7.06 13.93
C ARG A 283 -26.75 -6.41 15.31
N ARG A 284 -27.97 -6.35 15.91
CA ARG A 284 -28.18 -5.74 17.23
C ARG A 284 -27.53 -6.50 18.39
N PRO A 285 -27.67 -7.82 18.51
CA PRO A 285 -26.92 -8.59 19.51
C PRO A 285 -25.41 -8.46 19.38
N MET A 286 -24.90 -8.44 18.14
CA MET A 286 -23.47 -8.24 17.88
C MET A 286 -23.01 -6.84 18.29
N GLN A 287 -23.80 -5.81 18.03
CA GLN A 287 -23.53 -4.45 18.47
C GLN A 287 -23.38 -4.40 20.01
N ARG A 288 -24.30 -5.01 20.76
CA ARG A 288 -24.23 -5.08 22.22
C ARG A 288 -23.02 -5.84 22.73
N PHE A 289 -22.61 -6.91 22.02
CA PHE A 289 -21.40 -7.65 22.35
C PHE A 289 -20.14 -6.80 22.13
N ILE A 290 -20.10 -6.03 21.04
CA ILE A 290 -19.01 -5.11 20.75
C ILE A 290 -18.97 -3.97 21.76
N ASP A 291 -20.11 -3.40 22.13
CA ASP A 291 -20.22 -2.38 23.16
C ASP A 291 -19.72 -2.89 24.53
N TRP A 292 -19.97 -4.17 24.81
CA TRP A 292 -19.44 -4.80 26.04
C TRP A 292 -17.92 -5.01 25.97
N LEU A 293 -17.32 -5.21 24.78
CA LEU A 293 -15.88 -5.31 24.58
C LEU A 293 -15.18 -3.95 24.69
N ASP A 294 -15.90 -2.84 24.63
CA ASP A 294 -15.42 -1.45 24.62
C ASP A 294 -14.62 -1.03 25.87
N LEU A 295 -14.49 -1.87 26.84
CA LEU A 295 -13.92 -1.54 28.15
C LEU A 295 -12.43 -1.89 28.32
N LYS A 296 -11.73 -2.32 27.25
CA LYS A 296 -10.34 -2.76 27.39
C LYS A 296 -9.36 -1.90 26.58
N GLN A 297 -8.84 -0.91 27.24
CA GLN A 297 -7.64 -0.21 26.82
C GLN A 297 -6.41 -1.09 27.10
N SER A 298 -5.50 -1.18 26.15
CA SER A 298 -4.20 -1.83 26.31
C SER A 298 -3.09 -0.87 25.91
N GLU A 299 -2.01 -0.92 26.68
CA GLU A 299 -0.85 -0.06 26.49
C GLU A 299 0.41 -0.92 26.35
N ARG A 300 1.34 -0.49 25.49
CA ARG A 300 2.63 -1.13 25.29
C ARG A 300 3.67 -0.19 24.70
N VAL A 301 4.93 -0.48 24.92
CA VAL A 301 6.06 0.25 24.33
C VAL A 301 6.56 -0.47 23.09
N VAL A 302 6.69 0.26 21.98
CA VAL A 302 7.17 -0.24 20.68
C VAL A 302 8.28 0.65 20.15
N THR A 303 9.23 0.09 19.42
CA THR A 303 10.34 0.86 18.80
C THR A 303 10.07 1.21 17.34
N ASP A 304 9.24 0.47 16.66
CA ASP A 304 8.81 0.76 15.30
C ASP A 304 7.28 0.93 15.31
N PRO A 305 6.74 2.08 14.90
CA PRO A 305 5.29 2.27 14.79
C PRO A 305 4.60 1.21 13.93
N GLN A 306 5.31 0.59 13.00
CA GLN A 306 4.81 -0.50 12.16
C GLN A 306 4.76 -1.85 12.88
N ASP A 307 5.47 -2.01 14.00
CA ASP A 307 5.40 -3.21 14.83
C ASP A 307 4.08 -3.33 15.59
N LEU A 308 3.22 -2.28 15.56
CA LEU A 308 1.83 -2.37 16.01
C LEU A 308 1.03 -3.39 15.24
N ASP A 309 1.34 -3.57 13.99
CA ASP A 309 0.78 -4.60 13.14
C ASP A 309 1.63 -5.88 13.22
N TYR A 310 1.58 -6.58 14.34
CA TYR A 310 2.14 -7.96 14.48
C TYR A 310 1.73 -8.94 13.38
N LEU A 311 0.86 -8.50 12.51
CA LEU A 311 0.33 -9.30 11.41
C LEU A 311 1.39 -9.65 10.39
N TYR A 312 2.46 -8.88 10.33
CA TYR A 312 3.33 -8.85 9.15
C TYR A 312 4.80 -9.00 9.43
N ASP A 313 5.21 -9.09 10.69
CA ASP A 313 6.57 -9.45 11.03
C ASP A 313 6.60 -10.87 11.63
N PRO A 314 6.59 -11.92 10.79
CA PRO A 314 6.89 -13.25 11.28
C PRO A 314 8.35 -13.22 11.73
N LYS A 315 8.60 -13.40 13.03
CA LYS A 315 9.95 -13.75 13.49
C LYS A 315 10.47 -14.89 12.60
N PRO A 316 11.73 -14.87 12.16
CA PRO A 316 12.29 -15.97 11.40
C PRO A 316 11.95 -17.30 12.08
N GLY A 317 11.24 -18.19 11.38
CA GLY A 317 10.82 -19.50 11.92
C GLY A 317 9.40 -19.59 12.49
N LEU A 318 8.63 -18.50 12.60
CA LEU A 318 7.22 -18.56 12.94
C LEU A 318 6.36 -18.73 11.69
N LYS A 319 5.56 -19.82 11.67
CA LYS A 319 4.57 -20.04 10.62
C LYS A 319 3.59 -18.86 10.57
N GLU A 320 3.34 -18.32 9.39
CA GLU A 320 2.55 -17.13 9.02
C GLU A 320 1.18 -16.93 9.68
N ASN A 321 0.75 -17.75 10.59
CA ASN A 321 -0.65 -17.85 11.04
C ASN A 321 -0.87 -17.83 12.56
N ARG A 322 0.10 -17.41 13.35
CA ARG A 322 -0.08 -17.41 14.81
C ARG A 322 -0.21 -16.00 15.37
N ALA A 323 -1.37 -15.42 15.14
CA ALA A 323 -1.74 -14.14 15.70
C ALA A 323 -2.72 -14.29 16.87
N PRO A 324 -2.51 -13.62 18.00
CA PRO A 324 -3.31 -13.84 19.20
C PRO A 324 -4.42 -12.83 19.46
N SER A 325 -4.78 -11.91 18.56
CA SER A 325 -5.83 -10.94 18.87
C SER A 325 -7.03 -11.02 17.94
N ILE A 326 -8.19 -10.56 18.44
CA ILE A 326 -9.42 -10.38 17.66
C ILE A 326 -9.15 -9.53 16.41
N THR A 327 -8.33 -8.48 16.55
CA THR A 327 -7.87 -7.63 15.46
C THR A 327 -7.18 -8.41 14.34
N ARG A 328 -6.34 -9.40 14.66
CA ARG A 328 -5.73 -10.27 13.63
C ARG A 328 -6.74 -11.15 12.90
N GLY A 329 -7.78 -11.61 13.58
CA GLY A 329 -8.88 -12.35 12.94
C GLY A 329 -9.60 -11.47 11.93
N LEU A 330 -9.89 -10.23 12.26
CA LEU A 330 -10.50 -9.24 11.38
C LEU A 330 -9.57 -8.87 10.22
N PHE A 331 -8.31 -8.55 10.48
CA PHE A 331 -7.34 -8.24 9.45
C PHE A 331 -7.05 -9.45 8.53
N SER A 332 -6.94 -10.67 9.06
CA SER A 332 -6.71 -11.85 8.21
C SER A 332 -7.83 -12.12 7.22
N THR A 333 -9.06 -11.66 7.50
CA THR A 333 -10.18 -11.75 6.54
C THR A 333 -10.11 -10.67 5.47
N THR A 334 -9.53 -9.51 5.77
CA THR A 334 -9.35 -8.41 4.81
C THR A 334 -8.31 -8.75 3.73
N TYR A 335 -7.28 -9.51 4.06
CA TYR A 335 -6.21 -9.86 3.10
C TYR A 335 -6.60 -10.79 1.97
N THR A 336 -7.72 -11.45 2.07
CA THR A 336 -8.27 -12.27 0.97
C THR A 336 -9.23 -11.47 0.08
N GLY A 337 -9.44 -10.18 0.40
CA GLY A 337 -10.27 -9.25 -0.35
C GLY A 337 -9.49 -8.40 -1.35
N TYR A 338 -10.21 -7.81 -2.30
CA TYR A 338 -9.71 -6.68 -3.07
C TYR A 338 -9.60 -5.48 -2.14
N ASN A 339 -8.42 -4.86 -2.07
CA ASN A 339 -8.20 -3.65 -1.30
C ASN A 339 -8.19 -2.45 -2.24
N LEU A 340 -9.08 -1.52 -1.98
CA LEU A 340 -9.08 -0.21 -2.60
C LEU A 340 -8.75 0.81 -1.53
N ALA A 341 -7.85 1.74 -1.81
CA ALA A 341 -7.50 2.80 -0.88
C ALA A 341 -7.34 4.14 -1.60
N PHE A 342 -7.67 5.19 -0.90
CA PHE A 342 -7.51 6.58 -1.30
C PHE A 342 -7.26 7.46 -0.08
N PHE A 343 -6.91 8.70 -0.30
CA PHE A 343 -6.62 9.64 0.77
C PHE A 343 -7.62 10.78 0.76
N VAL A 344 -8.00 11.23 1.95
CA VAL A 344 -8.84 12.42 2.16
C VAL A 344 -8.20 13.33 3.20
N PRO A 345 -8.51 14.63 3.27
CA PRO A 345 -8.05 15.49 4.36
C PRO A 345 -8.39 14.86 5.73
N VAL A 346 -7.45 14.90 6.68
CA VAL A 346 -7.59 14.18 7.94
C VAL A 346 -8.82 14.61 8.74
N GLU A 347 -9.15 15.90 8.71
CA GLU A 347 -10.32 16.45 9.40
C GLU A 347 -11.65 16.03 8.75
N LYS A 348 -11.64 15.63 7.48
CA LYS A 348 -12.81 15.13 6.73
C LYS A 348 -13.02 13.62 6.90
N ALA A 349 -11.99 12.90 7.31
CA ALA A 349 -12.03 11.43 7.36
C ALA A 349 -13.22 10.86 8.17
N PRO A 350 -13.62 11.39 9.34
CA PRO A 350 -14.78 10.89 10.06
C PRO A 350 -16.08 11.03 9.27
N ALA A 351 -16.29 12.16 8.58
CA ALA A 351 -17.49 12.42 7.77
C ALA A 351 -17.51 11.52 6.52
N VAL A 352 -16.35 11.37 5.85
CA VAL A 352 -16.20 10.49 4.68
C VAL A 352 -16.46 9.03 5.07
N VAL A 353 -15.98 8.58 6.21
CA VAL A 353 -16.24 7.21 6.68
C VAL A 353 -17.73 6.98 6.94
N LYS A 354 -18.44 7.92 7.57
CA LYS A 354 -19.91 7.84 7.72
C LYS A 354 -20.60 7.79 6.36
N PHE A 355 -20.18 8.62 5.42
CA PHE A 355 -20.70 8.59 4.04
C PHE A 355 -20.49 7.21 3.40
N ILE A 356 -19.28 6.65 3.47
CA ILE A 356 -18.96 5.31 2.95
C ILE A 356 -19.87 4.24 3.57
N ILE A 357 -20.11 4.29 4.88
CA ILE A 357 -20.98 3.31 5.56
C ILE A 357 -22.40 3.39 5.05
N ARG A 358 -22.95 4.60 4.89
CA ARG A 358 -24.31 4.80 4.35
C ARG A 358 -24.44 4.30 2.91
N GLU A 359 -23.47 4.63 2.06
CA GLU A 359 -23.46 4.17 0.67
C GLU A 359 -23.30 2.65 0.58
N ALA A 360 -22.42 2.05 1.39
CA ALA A 360 -22.26 0.61 1.47
C ALA A 360 -23.54 -0.09 1.98
N ASP A 361 -24.25 0.53 2.92
CA ASP A 361 -25.54 0.03 3.40
C ASP A 361 -26.61 0.05 2.28
N ALA A 362 -26.67 1.13 1.50
CA ALA A 362 -27.58 1.24 0.36
C ALA A 362 -27.27 0.20 -0.74
N LEU A 363 -26.02 -0.16 -0.91
CA LEU A 363 -25.59 -1.16 -1.90
C LEU A 363 -25.82 -2.61 -1.45
N ARG A 364 -26.15 -2.85 -0.17
CA ARG A 364 -26.39 -4.21 0.35
C ARG A 364 -27.56 -4.91 -0.34
N ASP A 365 -28.62 -4.18 -0.64
CA ASP A 365 -29.78 -4.73 -1.34
C ASP A 365 -29.44 -5.20 -2.77
N LEU A 366 -28.34 -4.67 -3.33
CA LEU A 366 -27.76 -5.09 -4.60
C LEU A 366 -26.73 -6.22 -4.46
N GLY A 367 -26.51 -6.72 -3.23
CA GLY A 367 -25.59 -7.82 -2.92
C GLY A 367 -24.15 -7.43 -2.67
N PHE A 368 -23.84 -6.13 -2.63
CA PHE A 368 -22.48 -5.66 -2.29
C PHE A 368 -22.26 -5.59 -0.78
N TYR A 369 -21.09 -6.04 -0.34
CA TYR A 369 -20.70 -6.00 1.07
C TYR A 369 -19.22 -5.61 1.21
N LEU A 370 -18.95 -4.60 2.05
CA LEU A 370 -17.61 -4.37 2.53
C LEU A 370 -17.14 -5.54 3.39
N LYS A 371 -15.93 -5.98 3.20
CA LYS A 371 -15.33 -7.13 3.88
C LYS A 371 -14.34 -6.66 4.93
N GLY A 372 -14.61 -6.95 6.19
CA GLY A 372 -13.73 -6.58 7.27
C GLY A 372 -14.02 -5.19 7.82
N ILE A 373 -12.99 -4.44 8.02
CA ILE A 373 -13.02 -3.11 8.60
C ILE A 373 -12.73 -2.06 7.54
N ILE A 374 -13.17 -0.84 7.76
CA ILE A 374 -12.65 0.35 7.09
C ILE A 374 -11.44 0.79 7.90
N SER A 375 -10.24 0.72 7.34
CA SER A 375 -9.03 1.13 8.04
C SER A 375 -8.67 2.56 7.66
N VAL A 376 -8.33 3.38 8.64
CA VAL A 376 -7.97 4.79 8.46
C VAL A 376 -6.63 5.05 9.12
N ARG A 377 -5.64 5.49 8.34
CA ARG A 377 -4.29 5.85 8.84
C ARG A 377 -4.04 7.32 8.59
N GLU A 378 -3.79 8.05 9.67
CA GLU A 378 -3.50 9.47 9.58
C GLU A 378 -2.02 9.69 9.26
N LEU A 379 -1.76 10.55 8.28
CA LEU A 379 -0.43 10.90 7.78
C LEU A 379 -0.21 12.40 7.97
N PRO A 380 0.91 12.82 8.56
CA PRO A 380 1.26 14.24 8.64
C PRO A 380 1.48 14.80 7.23
N GLY A 381 1.33 16.11 7.07
CA GLY A 381 1.71 16.79 5.83
C GLY A 381 3.21 16.71 5.59
N THR A 382 3.61 16.77 4.33
CA THR A 382 5.01 16.75 3.90
C THR A 382 5.28 17.78 2.82
N ALA A 383 6.52 18.24 2.73
CA ALA A 383 7.04 19.01 1.60
C ALA A 383 7.78 18.12 0.58
N GLY A 384 7.59 16.80 0.64
CA GLY A 384 8.29 15.81 -0.17
C GLY A 384 7.80 15.74 -1.62
N PRO A 385 7.74 14.52 -2.21
CA PRO A 385 7.36 14.33 -3.61
C PRO A 385 5.97 14.89 -3.92
N VAL A 386 5.82 15.55 -5.05
CA VAL A 386 4.55 16.24 -5.43
C VAL A 386 3.36 15.31 -5.55
N PHE A 387 3.59 14.04 -5.90
CA PHE A 387 2.55 13.02 -5.97
C PHE A 387 2.29 12.29 -4.65
N ALA A 388 3.03 12.60 -3.58
CA ALA A 388 2.67 12.10 -2.26
C ALA A 388 1.28 12.60 -1.88
N ALA A 389 0.43 11.71 -1.41
CA ALA A 389 -0.95 12.06 -1.09
C ALA A 389 -1.05 13.19 -0.07
N ASN A 390 -0.10 13.25 0.86
CA ASN A 390 0.01 14.23 1.92
C ASN A 390 0.97 15.41 1.60
N ALA A 391 1.29 15.64 0.32
CA ALA A 391 2.27 16.67 -0.10
C ALA A 391 1.88 18.10 0.29
N ARG A 392 0.60 18.37 0.58
CA ARG A 392 0.10 19.73 0.84
C ARG A 392 -0.48 19.90 2.22
N GLN A 393 -1.06 18.85 2.77
CA GLN A 393 -1.78 18.88 4.03
C GLN A 393 -1.79 17.48 4.67
N PRO A 394 -2.06 17.37 5.96
CA PRO A 394 -2.29 16.08 6.60
C PRO A 394 -3.46 15.35 5.94
N MET A 395 -3.25 14.07 5.60
CA MET A 395 -4.24 13.23 4.93
C MET A 395 -4.50 11.95 5.72
N ALA A 396 -5.69 11.40 5.56
CA ALA A 396 -6.07 10.10 6.08
C ALA A 396 -6.19 9.11 4.92
N ALA A 397 -5.42 8.04 4.95
CA ALA A 397 -5.56 6.92 4.06
C ALA A 397 -6.74 6.07 4.49
N ILE A 398 -7.74 5.90 3.64
CA ILE A 398 -8.92 5.06 3.89
C ILE A 398 -8.78 3.80 3.03
N ASP A 399 -8.67 2.64 3.70
CA ASP A 399 -8.59 1.33 3.07
C ASP A 399 -9.96 0.62 3.16
N LEU A 400 -10.50 0.23 2.01
CA LEU A 400 -11.75 -0.52 1.86
C LEU A 400 -11.47 -1.91 1.30
N PHE A 401 -12.25 -2.89 1.73
CA PHE A 401 -12.09 -4.27 1.29
C PHE A 401 -13.42 -4.86 0.84
N ALA A 402 -13.41 -5.63 -0.24
CA ALA A 402 -14.56 -6.41 -0.70
C ALA A 402 -14.12 -7.77 -1.27
N ASP A 403 -15.07 -8.62 -1.64
CA ASP A 403 -14.75 -9.82 -2.41
C ASP A 403 -14.09 -9.39 -3.73
N PRO A 404 -13.07 -10.11 -4.21
CA PRO A 404 -12.44 -9.79 -5.51
C PRO A 404 -13.41 -9.66 -6.68
N ARG A 405 -14.55 -10.34 -6.63
CA ARG A 405 -15.61 -10.26 -7.67
C ARG A 405 -16.37 -8.93 -7.62
N ASP A 406 -16.33 -8.26 -6.48
CA ASP A 406 -17.05 -7.02 -6.23
C ASP A 406 -16.16 -5.77 -6.41
N TYR A 407 -14.97 -5.91 -7.03
CA TYR A 407 -14.02 -4.80 -7.18
C TYR A 407 -14.65 -3.59 -7.88
N ALA A 408 -15.52 -3.82 -8.85
CA ALA A 408 -16.19 -2.75 -9.58
C ALA A 408 -17.11 -1.90 -8.69
N TRP A 409 -17.73 -2.51 -7.65
CA TRP A 409 -18.50 -1.78 -6.66
C TRP A 409 -17.62 -0.90 -5.77
N LEU A 410 -16.42 -1.36 -5.39
CA LEU A 410 -15.45 -0.53 -4.67
C LEU A 410 -14.99 0.65 -5.52
N GLU A 411 -14.74 0.44 -6.80
CA GLU A 411 -14.39 1.53 -7.74
C GLU A 411 -15.52 2.54 -7.90
N ARG A 412 -16.77 2.07 -7.92
CA ARG A 412 -17.95 2.95 -7.90
C ARG A 412 -18.03 3.75 -6.60
N LEU A 413 -17.82 3.10 -5.46
CA LEU A 413 -17.81 3.76 -4.15
C LEU A 413 -16.69 4.82 -4.07
N GLN A 414 -15.50 4.54 -4.62
CA GLN A 414 -14.44 5.52 -4.75
C GLN A 414 -14.90 6.78 -5.51
N ARG A 415 -15.57 6.63 -6.66
CA ARG A 415 -16.09 7.77 -7.43
C ARG A 415 -17.14 8.58 -6.65
N LEU A 416 -17.99 7.91 -5.89
CA LEU A 416 -18.96 8.59 -5.01
C LEU A 416 -18.23 9.38 -3.91
N VAL A 417 -17.17 8.83 -3.33
CA VAL A 417 -16.35 9.55 -2.35
C VAL A 417 -15.65 10.76 -2.99
N MET A 418 -15.09 10.63 -4.19
CA MET A 418 -14.44 11.76 -4.89
C MET A 418 -15.42 12.87 -5.23
N HIS A 419 -16.69 12.54 -5.50
CA HIS A 419 -17.74 13.53 -5.67
C HIS A 419 -18.15 14.20 -4.34
N TYR A 420 -18.20 13.44 -3.26
CA TYR A 420 -18.51 13.93 -1.92
C TYR A 420 -17.37 14.77 -1.31
N GLU A 421 -16.12 14.35 -1.52
CA GLU A 421 -14.90 15.02 -1.08
C GLU A 421 -13.92 15.19 -2.26
N PRO A 422 -13.94 16.34 -2.93
CA PRO A 422 -13.15 16.59 -4.13
C PRO A 422 -11.63 16.57 -3.91
N ASP A 423 -11.17 16.81 -2.66
CA ASP A 423 -9.74 16.75 -2.32
C ASP A 423 -9.22 15.33 -2.15
N THR A 424 -10.03 14.33 -2.52
CA THR A 424 -9.63 12.91 -2.50
C THR A 424 -8.48 12.66 -3.47
N ARG A 425 -7.40 12.01 -2.97
CA ARG A 425 -6.21 11.66 -3.75
C ARG A 425 -6.04 10.14 -3.90
N PRO A 426 -5.40 9.68 -5.00
CA PRO A 426 -5.21 8.25 -5.22
C PRO A 426 -4.11 7.65 -4.34
N HIS A 427 -4.27 6.38 -3.99
CA HIS A 427 -3.18 5.49 -3.65
C HIS A 427 -2.77 4.71 -4.91
N PHE A 428 -1.60 5.00 -5.48
CA PHE A 428 -1.21 4.50 -6.81
C PHE A 428 -1.17 2.97 -6.96
N GLY A 429 -0.99 2.24 -5.88
CA GLY A 429 -1.03 0.76 -5.90
C GLY A 429 -2.41 0.14 -5.60
N LYS A 430 -3.44 0.96 -5.26
CA LYS A 430 -4.73 0.43 -4.79
C LYS A 430 -5.96 1.11 -5.38
N SER A 431 -5.90 2.42 -5.68
CA SER A 431 -7.02 3.16 -6.28
C SER A 431 -7.34 2.69 -7.70
N ALA A 432 -8.60 2.85 -8.09
CA ALA A 432 -9.00 2.83 -9.49
C ALA A 432 -8.46 4.08 -10.19
N LEU A 433 -7.24 3.99 -10.73
CA LEU A 433 -6.61 5.10 -11.43
C LEU A 433 -7.37 5.44 -12.72
N GLY A 434 -7.53 6.72 -13.01
CA GLY A 434 -8.23 7.21 -14.18
C GLY A 434 -8.19 8.75 -14.24
N PRO A 435 -8.85 9.35 -15.26
CA PRO A 435 -8.84 10.81 -15.47
C PRO A 435 -9.43 11.59 -14.30
N ASP A 436 -10.31 10.99 -13.50
CA ASP A 436 -10.92 11.61 -12.33
C ASP A 436 -9.90 12.14 -11.31
N PHE A 437 -8.72 11.51 -11.21
CA PHE A 437 -7.66 11.96 -10.31
C PHE A 437 -6.77 13.06 -10.87
N ARG A 438 -6.85 13.37 -12.17
CA ARG A 438 -5.99 14.39 -12.79
C ARG A 438 -6.17 15.75 -12.11
N ALA A 439 -7.42 16.17 -11.89
CA ALA A 439 -7.73 17.43 -11.23
C ALA A 439 -7.19 17.47 -9.78
N ALA A 440 -7.34 16.38 -9.02
CA ALA A 440 -6.85 16.30 -7.65
C ALA A 440 -5.30 16.34 -7.57
N LEU A 441 -4.61 15.75 -8.53
CA LEU A 441 -3.15 15.75 -8.60
C LEU A 441 -2.59 17.12 -9.03
N ASN A 442 -3.35 17.88 -9.80
CA ASN A 442 -3.00 19.20 -10.33
C ASN A 442 -3.68 20.37 -9.57
N SER A 443 -4.18 20.13 -8.36
CA SER A 443 -5.07 21.06 -7.63
C SER A 443 -4.39 22.36 -7.13
N ASP A 444 -3.07 22.54 -7.31
CA ASP A 444 -2.35 23.79 -7.00
C ASP A 444 -2.23 24.76 -8.18
N GLY A 445 -2.91 24.45 -9.28
CA GLY A 445 -2.82 25.25 -10.51
C GLY A 445 -1.60 24.93 -11.38
N GLN A 446 -0.80 23.92 -11.00
CA GLN A 446 0.30 23.39 -11.81
C GLN A 446 -0.11 22.05 -12.42
N ASP A 447 0.23 21.80 -13.68
CA ASP A 447 0.07 20.49 -14.30
C ASP A 447 1.29 19.59 -14.00
N HIS A 448 1.27 18.97 -12.82
CA HIS A 448 2.34 18.07 -12.39
C HIS A 448 2.43 16.80 -13.25
N LEU A 449 1.33 16.36 -13.82
CA LEU A 449 1.32 15.19 -14.70
C LEU A 449 1.95 15.54 -16.06
N GLU A 450 1.73 16.73 -16.59
CA GLU A 450 2.41 17.22 -17.79
C GLU A 450 3.92 17.33 -17.53
N GLN A 451 4.33 17.94 -16.42
CA GLN A 451 5.73 18.02 -16.04
C GLN A 451 6.40 16.63 -15.93
N LEU A 452 5.69 15.65 -15.34
CA LEU A 452 6.18 14.27 -15.28
C LEU A 452 6.33 13.65 -16.68
N MET A 453 5.40 13.94 -17.58
CA MET A 453 5.48 13.45 -18.97
C MET A 453 6.60 14.11 -19.77
N ASP A 454 6.90 15.38 -19.50
CA ASP A 454 8.08 16.06 -20.06
C ASP A 454 9.38 15.40 -19.57
N ILE A 455 9.46 15.07 -18.28
CA ILE A 455 10.60 14.34 -17.72
C ILE A 455 10.71 12.96 -18.38
N TYR A 456 9.58 12.23 -18.51
CA TYR A 456 9.55 10.95 -19.20
C TYR A 456 10.09 11.08 -20.63
N THR A 457 9.57 12.03 -21.42
CA THR A 457 9.93 12.20 -22.82
C THR A 457 11.42 12.54 -22.99
N ARG A 458 11.99 13.34 -22.09
CA ARG A 458 13.43 13.64 -22.09
C ARG A 458 14.32 12.43 -21.83
N HIS A 459 13.89 11.53 -20.96
CA HIS A 459 14.67 10.36 -20.58
C HIS A 459 14.34 9.11 -21.39
N PHE A 460 13.15 9.02 -21.98
CA PHE A 460 12.68 7.87 -22.77
C PHE A 460 12.16 8.31 -24.14
N PRO A 461 12.97 8.99 -24.98
CA PRO A 461 12.50 9.57 -26.24
C PRO A 461 12.00 8.53 -27.25
N GLN A 462 12.38 7.26 -27.08
CA GLN A 462 11.91 6.16 -27.92
C GLN A 462 10.63 5.51 -27.43
N GLY A 463 10.12 5.93 -26.24
CA GLY A 463 8.91 5.38 -25.63
C GLY A 463 8.99 3.88 -25.31
N ASN A 464 10.19 3.39 -24.99
CA ASN A 464 10.42 1.97 -24.70
C ASN A 464 9.93 1.52 -23.31
N LEU A 465 9.78 2.42 -22.34
CA LEU A 465 9.13 2.14 -21.06
C LEU A 465 7.61 2.27 -21.20
N MET A 466 6.88 1.21 -20.89
CA MET A 466 5.43 1.12 -21.07
C MET A 466 4.67 1.09 -19.76
N PHE A 467 3.48 1.70 -19.77
CA PHE A 467 2.59 1.80 -18.61
C PHE A 467 1.31 0.97 -18.80
N SER A 468 0.69 0.57 -17.69
CA SER A 468 -0.63 -0.05 -17.73
C SER A 468 -1.70 0.92 -18.28
N GLU A 469 -2.78 0.36 -18.81
CA GLU A 469 -3.92 1.15 -19.32
C GLU A 469 -4.44 2.17 -18.27
N ARG A 470 -4.49 1.77 -17.00
CA ARG A 470 -4.95 2.65 -15.90
C ARG A 470 -4.03 3.86 -15.69
N VAL A 471 -2.73 3.67 -15.76
CA VAL A 471 -1.75 4.77 -15.67
C VAL A 471 -1.87 5.66 -16.91
N ARG A 472 -1.96 5.07 -18.09
CA ARG A 472 -2.16 5.82 -19.35
C ARG A 472 -3.42 6.69 -19.32
N ALA A 473 -4.54 6.13 -18.86
CA ALA A 473 -5.80 6.87 -18.73
C ALA A 473 -5.69 8.06 -17.76
N MET A 474 -4.96 7.90 -16.66
CA MET A 474 -4.70 8.99 -15.70
C MET A 474 -3.79 10.08 -16.29
N LEU A 475 -2.77 9.68 -17.07
CA LEU A 475 -1.82 10.58 -17.71
C LEU A 475 -2.42 11.27 -18.96
N ASP A 476 -3.57 10.81 -19.46
CA ASP A 476 -4.16 11.24 -20.73
C ASP A 476 -3.21 11.02 -21.93
N VAL A 477 -2.39 9.99 -21.86
CA VAL A 477 -1.57 9.59 -22.99
C VAL A 477 -2.44 8.74 -23.92
N GLY A 478 -2.71 9.29 -25.12
CA GLY A 478 -3.63 8.73 -26.10
C GLY A 478 -3.31 7.28 -26.51
N GLN A 479 -4.16 6.73 -27.36
CA GLN A 479 -4.18 5.32 -27.77
C GLN A 479 -2.80 4.73 -28.09
N PRO A 480 -2.62 3.39 -27.90
CA PRO A 480 -1.36 2.70 -28.17
C PRO A 480 -0.83 3.05 -29.56
N LEU A 481 0.47 3.27 -29.67
CA LEU A 481 1.13 3.44 -30.95
C LEU A 481 0.76 2.27 -31.88
N ALA A 482 0.39 2.58 -33.12
CA ALA A 482 -0.14 1.66 -34.12
C ALA A 482 0.50 0.27 -34.09
N GLY A 483 -0.26 -0.77 -33.79
CA GLY A 483 0.16 -2.17 -33.65
C GLY A 483 -0.50 -2.93 -32.51
N GLU A 484 -1.11 -2.28 -31.55
CA GLU A 484 -1.88 -2.93 -30.47
C GLU A 484 -3.36 -2.93 -30.85
N SER A 485 -3.87 -4.06 -31.35
CA SER A 485 -5.32 -4.21 -31.56
C SER A 485 -6.02 -4.42 -30.21
N ALA A 486 -7.15 -3.76 -30.04
CA ALA A 486 -8.04 -3.95 -28.87
C ALA A 486 -8.55 -5.41 -28.70
N ALA A 487 -8.21 -6.29 -29.64
CA ALA A 487 -8.60 -7.70 -29.66
C ALA A 487 -7.79 -8.59 -28.70
N ASP A 488 -6.61 -8.15 -28.23
CA ASP A 488 -5.76 -8.94 -27.31
C ASP A 488 -5.91 -8.59 -25.83
N ALA A 489 -6.65 -7.52 -25.51
CA ALA A 489 -7.08 -7.24 -24.16
C ALA A 489 -8.26 -8.16 -23.85
N GLY A 490 -8.02 -9.35 -23.30
CA GLY A 490 -9.05 -10.32 -22.87
C GLY A 490 -10.03 -9.74 -21.83
N LEU A 491 -10.86 -8.80 -22.27
CA LEU A 491 -12.06 -8.33 -21.61
C LEU A 491 -13.25 -9.01 -22.30
N ALA A 492 -13.47 -10.28 -21.98
CA ALA A 492 -14.73 -10.98 -22.17
C ALA A 492 -15.11 -11.66 -20.85
#